data_6595a38ff8b985ffb184708c171dd0e6
#
_entry.id   6595a38ff8b985ffb184708c171dd0e6
#
_cell.length_a   1.000
_cell.length_b   1.000
_cell.length_c   1.000
_cell.angle_alpha   90.00
_cell.angle_beta   90.00
_cell.angle_gamma   90.00
#
_symmetry.space_group_name_H-M   'P 1'
#
loop_
_entity.id
_entity.type
_entity.pdbx_description
1 polymer ?
#
loop_
_entity_poly.entity_id
_entity_poly.type
_entity_poly.pdbx_seq_one_letter_code
_entity_poly.pdbx_strand_id
1 'polypeptide(L)'
;MRALRYNIFMTRKQRQEKPTVTIQAGGKKINVSVGTPLSEIVPRVLPVKKRKPLVALLEGEMVDLHTAIERDAHVQFFDFTHPEGQRTYTRSLFFLLSYIVNKIFPSHRFKVYYSISNGIYCEVEGKDNITSNEATKMKDIMRQLVEENQVFRRETTNWEKAINIFSQQGREDLVKLFRYWRTPAVSLYALEEYYDYFYGPLVPSTGYIKLFGLAMVPPGFIVQVPRTSEPDNLPPFTFRPKLYEAFKEAFQWAGILEIKNVGDLNQAIAHLKGQEIVEVAEAFHEKKIAQIADQISQKKGVVRMAMIAGPSSSGKTTFARRLLIQLRANGWKPIAISLDDYFRERQDIGEGNFEEYEKPEAVDLKLFEKQMNALIEGKEVELPHYNFVTGKREFRGHKAQLSREGIVVVEGLHALNPKISKDISRENKFNIYVSAVTQISIDDHNRISTTDSRLIRRLVRDSQFRGRDAHEVFHMWPHVRQGEEKYIFPFQEEADVFFNSSLIFELSILRQYAEPLLRGITPENPMYLEAYRLYAFLNHFMPLNPSSVPSNSILREFIGRAV
;
A
#
# COMPACT_ATOMS: atom_id res chain seq x y z
N MET A 1 6.00 2.30 91.16
CA MET A 1 6.72 3.59 91.00
C MET A 1 7.82 3.40 89.94
N ARG A 2 7.93 4.22 89.02
CA ARG A 2 8.76 4.40 87.83
C ARG A 2 8.06 3.94 86.57
N ALA A 3 7.45 4.92 85.89
CA ALA A 3 6.90 4.86 84.57
C ALA A 3 8.03 4.81 83.58
N LEU A 4 8.06 3.77 82.71
CA LEU A 4 8.90 3.72 81.55
C LEU A 4 8.15 4.43 80.39
N ARG A 5 8.70 5.57 79.99
CA ARG A 5 8.31 6.24 78.70
C ARG A 5 8.88 5.46 77.54
N TYR A 6 8.05 4.81 76.78
CA TYR A 6 8.42 4.29 75.43
C TYR A 6 8.28 5.43 74.45
N ASN A 7 9.42 5.90 73.94
CA ASN A 7 9.50 6.79 72.79
C ASN A 7 9.21 5.94 71.52
N ILE A 8 8.06 6.14 70.94
CA ILE A 8 7.75 5.62 69.59
C ILE A 8 8.43 6.53 68.59
N PHE A 9 9.59 6.12 68.09
CA PHE A 9 10.18 6.68 66.89
C PHE A 9 9.31 6.25 65.70
N MET A 10 8.52 7.16 65.17
CA MET A 10 7.90 7.02 63.87
C MET A 10 9.02 6.99 62.84
N THR A 11 9.38 5.81 62.37
CA THR A 11 10.21 5.63 61.19
C THR A 11 9.53 6.30 60.00
N ARG A 12 10.07 7.41 59.52
CA ARG A 12 9.78 7.97 58.19
C ARG A 12 9.85 6.83 57.22
N LYS A 13 8.71 6.45 56.59
CA LYS A 13 8.72 5.63 55.38
C LYS A 13 9.71 6.28 54.39
N GLN A 14 10.90 5.72 54.25
CA GLN A 14 11.76 6.02 53.11
C GLN A 14 10.91 5.74 51.88
N ARG A 15 10.49 6.77 51.17
CA ARG A 15 10.07 6.63 49.76
C ARG A 15 11.26 6.01 49.07
N GLN A 16 11.22 4.74 48.73
CA GLN A 16 12.15 4.14 47.80
C GLN A 16 12.04 4.98 46.53
N GLU A 17 13.07 5.80 46.26
CA GLU A 17 13.19 6.53 45.01
C GLU A 17 13.22 5.47 43.92
N LYS A 18 12.26 5.53 43.00
CA LYS A 18 12.30 4.65 41.82
C LYS A 18 13.61 4.87 41.09
N PRO A 19 14.30 3.82 40.66
CA PRO A 19 15.51 3.96 39.87
C PRO A 19 15.25 4.91 38.69
N THR A 20 16.23 5.73 38.37
CA THR A 20 16.15 6.68 37.25
C THR A 20 16.92 6.14 36.05
N VAL A 21 16.42 6.44 34.87
CA VAL A 21 17.04 6.13 33.57
C VAL A 21 17.20 7.38 32.75
N THR A 22 18.18 7.38 31.86
CA THR A 22 18.50 8.49 30.98
C THR A 22 17.84 8.32 29.63
N ILE A 23 17.07 9.34 29.21
CA ILE A 23 16.42 9.38 27.91
C ILE A 23 17.09 10.44 27.06
N GLN A 24 17.44 10.06 25.84
CA GLN A 24 17.89 10.99 24.80
C GLN A 24 16.75 11.20 23.80
N ALA A 25 16.15 12.39 23.76
CA ALA A 25 15.05 12.71 22.87
C ALA A 25 15.04 14.20 22.50
N GLY A 26 14.73 14.54 21.24
CA GLY A 26 14.63 15.93 20.76
C GLY A 26 15.89 16.75 20.95
N GLY A 27 17.07 16.13 20.93
CA GLY A 27 18.38 16.75 21.18
C GLY A 27 18.67 17.01 22.67
N LYS A 28 17.82 16.55 23.59
CA LYS A 28 17.99 16.70 25.05
C LYS A 28 18.29 15.35 25.71
N LYS A 29 19.06 15.38 26.78
CA LYS A 29 19.19 14.26 27.73
C LYS A 29 18.42 14.62 29.00
N ILE A 30 17.51 13.76 29.44
CA ILE A 30 16.74 13.93 30.66
C ILE A 30 16.73 12.64 31.48
N ASN A 31 16.70 12.78 32.80
CA ASN A 31 16.50 11.65 33.70
C ASN A 31 15.01 11.54 34.06
N VAL A 32 14.48 10.33 34.00
CA VAL A 32 13.11 10.00 34.36
C VAL A 32 13.10 8.76 35.26
N SER A 33 12.06 8.61 36.07
CA SER A 33 11.87 7.39 36.87
C SER A 33 11.54 6.19 35.96
N VAL A 34 12.07 5.02 36.28
CA VAL A 34 11.67 3.77 35.60
C VAL A 34 10.15 3.62 35.65
N GLY A 35 9.53 3.25 34.52
CA GLY A 35 8.10 3.12 34.38
C GLY A 35 7.38 4.42 33.95
N THR A 36 8.12 5.52 33.67
CA THR A 36 7.52 6.76 33.15
C THR A 36 7.03 6.52 31.71
N PRO A 37 5.75 6.78 31.38
CA PRO A 37 5.25 6.64 30.01
C PRO A 37 5.80 7.75 29.10
N LEU A 38 5.96 7.44 27.82
CA LEU A 38 6.47 8.38 26.82
C LEU A 38 5.62 9.66 26.72
N SER A 39 4.31 9.58 26.95
CA SER A 39 3.40 10.73 26.95
C SER A 39 3.77 11.80 27.99
N GLU A 40 4.34 11.42 29.15
CA GLU A 40 4.83 12.33 30.16
C GLU A 40 6.22 12.93 29.83
N ILE A 41 6.95 12.28 28.94
CA ILE A 41 8.27 12.73 28.48
C ILE A 41 8.12 13.83 27.41
N VAL A 42 7.12 13.72 26.53
CA VAL A 42 6.87 14.66 25.43
C VAL A 42 6.97 16.13 25.84
N PRO A 43 6.24 16.64 26.88
CA PRO A 43 6.28 18.06 27.24
C PRO A 43 7.64 18.51 27.81
N ARG A 44 8.46 17.57 28.26
CA ARG A 44 9.79 17.87 28.84
C ARG A 44 10.89 18.02 27.76
N VAL A 45 10.70 17.37 26.60
CA VAL A 45 11.72 17.33 25.53
C VAL A 45 11.32 18.12 24.29
N LEU A 46 10.03 18.26 23.98
CA LEU A 46 9.55 18.99 22.83
C LEU A 46 8.97 20.37 23.18
N PRO A 47 9.17 21.39 22.36
CA PRO A 47 8.58 22.72 22.58
C PRO A 47 7.04 22.67 22.43
N VAL A 48 6.34 23.43 23.27
CA VAL A 48 4.85 23.53 23.32
C VAL A 48 4.22 23.93 21.98
N LYS A 49 4.94 24.63 21.11
CA LYS A 49 4.46 25.10 19.80
C LYS A 49 4.50 24.04 18.71
N LYS A 50 5.16 22.90 18.94
CA LYS A 50 5.15 21.78 17.97
C LYS A 50 3.83 21.02 18.02
N ARG A 51 3.45 20.41 16.87
CA ARG A 51 2.33 19.47 16.83
C ARG A 51 2.54 18.36 17.85
N LYS A 52 1.42 17.88 18.44
CA LYS A 52 1.49 16.76 19.38
C LYS A 52 2.01 15.52 18.66
N PRO A 53 3.02 14.83 19.20
CA PRO A 53 3.41 13.53 18.69
C PRO A 53 2.26 12.54 18.80
N LEU A 54 2.21 11.63 17.85
CA LEU A 54 1.21 10.57 17.77
C LEU A 54 1.79 9.21 18.14
N VAL A 55 3.10 9.06 17.97
CA VAL A 55 3.82 7.80 18.09
C VAL A 55 5.30 8.09 18.35
N ALA A 56 6.03 7.10 18.87
CA ALA A 56 7.46 7.20 19.10
C ALA A 56 8.20 5.99 18.52
N LEU A 57 9.46 6.23 18.14
CA LEU A 57 10.47 5.22 17.90
C LEU A 57 11.30 5.07 19.16
N LEU A 58 11.32 3.89 19.76
CA LEU A 58 12.07 3.54 20.94
C LEU A 58 13.06 2.41 20.58
N GLU A 59 14.35 2.70 20.59
CA GLU A 59 15.40 1.70 20.28
C GLU A 59 15.14 0.88 18.98
N GLY A 60 14.65 1.54 17.92
CA GLY A 60 14.36 0.89 16.63
C GLY A 60 12.96 0.27 16.51
N GLU A 61 12.15 0.30 17.56
CA GLU A 61 10.77 -0.20 17.55
C GLU A 61 9.75 0.95 17.60
N MET A 62 8.70 0.88 16.77
CA MET A 62 7.57 1.82 16.81
C MET A 62 6.64 1.47 17.96
N VAL A 63 6.45 2.39 18.88
CA VAL A 63 5.65 2.19 20.08
C VAL A 63 4.64 3.32 20.29
N ASP A 64 3.51 3.00 20.93
CA ASP A 64 2.56 4.03 21.37
C ASP A 64 3.11 4.86 22.54
N LEU A 65 2.48 6.00 22.78
CA LEU A 65 2.95 6.93 23.81
C LEU A 65 2.60 6.50 25.25
N HIS A 66 1.85 5.42 25.44
CA HIS A 66 1.64 4.81 26.76
C HIS A 66 2.79 3.88 27.16
N THR A 67 3.67 3.54 26.24
CA THR A 67 4.83 2.68 26.52
C THR A 67 5.69 3.29 27.59
N ALA A 68 5.92 2.52 28.65
CA ALA A 68 6.77 2.90 29.77
C ALA A 68 8.26 2.71 29.44
N ILE A 69 9.08 3.60 29.95
CA ILE A 69 10.54 3.49 29.81
C ILE A 69 11.11 2.72 31.00
N GLU A 70 11.84 1.64 30.72
CA GLU A 70 12.39 0.75 31.74
C GLU A 70 13.93 0.77 31.82
N ARG A 71 14.61 1.35 30.82
CA ARG A 71 16.07 1.44 30.72
C ARG A 71 16.47 2.69 29.97
N ASP A 72 17.77 3.01 30.01
CA ASP A 72 18.35 4.07 29.19
C ASP A 72 17.98 3.84 27.71
N ALA A 73 17.51 4.89 27.03
CA ALA A 73 16.99 4.73 25.68
C ALA A 73 17.08 5.99 24.82
N HIS A 74 17.14 5.76 23.53
CA HIS A 74 16.99 6.76 22.50
C HIS A 74 15.54 6.80 22.01
N VAL A 75 14.93 8.00 22.01
CA VAL A 75 13.53 8.18 21.64
C VAL A 75 13.38 9.24 20.56
N GLN A 76 12.69 8.91 19.48
CA GLN A 76 12.29 9.85 18.45
C GLN A 76 10.77 9.93 18.38
N PHE A 77 10.21 11.14 18.42
CA PHE A 77 8.78 11.37 18.39
C PHE A 77 8.33 11.79 16.99
N PHE A 78 7.22 11.25 16.52
CA PHE A 78 6.63 11.56 15.21
C PHE A 78 5.22 12.14 15.38
N ASP A 79 4.99 13.27 14.74
CA ASP A 79 3.66 13.86 14.61
C ASP A 79 3.01 13.48 13.26
N PHE A 80 1.86 14.06 12.95
CA PHE A 80 1.09 13.75 11.73
C PHE A 80 1.84 14.04 10.42
N THR A 81 2.83 14.93 10.40
CA THR A 81 3.60 15.28 9.20
C THR A 81 4.55 14.16 8.76
N HIS A 82 4.85 13.22 9.67
CA HIS A 82 5.64 12.05 9.38
C HIS A 82 4.75 10.87 8.90
N PRO A 83 5.17 10.05 7.93
CA PRO A 83 4.38 8.91 7.45
C PRO A 83 3.90 7.96 8.56
N GLU A 84 4.75 7.66 9.57
CA GLU A 84 4.36 6.82 10.70
C GLU A 84 3.29 7.47 11.59
N GLY A 85 3.35 8.78 11.78
CA GLY A 85 2.31 9.52 12.49
C GLY A 85 0.98 9.45 11.76
N GLN A 86 0.96 9.64 10.44
CA GLN A 86 -0.24 9.50 9.62
C GLN A 86 -0.79 8.07 9.64
N ARG A 87 0.06 7.04 9.54
CA ARG A 87 -0.34 5.63 9.64
C ARG A 87 -0.98 5.34 11.01
N THR A 88 -0.35 5.81 12.09
CA THR A 88 -0.86 5.67 13.45
C THR A 88 -2.21 6.34 13.62
N TYR A 89 -2.37 7.56 13.13
CA TYR A 89 -3.64 8.29 13.13
C TYR A 89 -4.73 7.53 12.36
N THR A 90 -4.42 7.05 11.18
CA THR A 90 -5.36 6.34 10.31
C THR A 90 -5.83 5.03 10.95
N ARG A 91 -4.92 4.24 11.54
CA ARG A 91 -5.28 3.02 12.29
C ARG A 91 -6.21 3.34 13.46
N SER A 92 -5.89 4.40 14.21
CA SER A 92 -6.71 4.84 15.35
C SER A 92 -8.10 5.30 14.95
N LEU A 93 -8.21 5.97 13.80
CA LEU A 93 -9.50 6.35 13.22
C LEU A 93 -10.32 5.12 12.82
N PHE A 94 -9.71 4.08 12.25
CA PHE A 94 -10.40 2.84 11.93
C PHE A 94 -10.80 2.06 13.18
N PHE A 95 -9.98 2.05 14.22
CA PHE A 95 -10.37 1.47 15.49
C PHE A 95 -11.59 2.17 16.10
N LEU A 96 -11.61 3.50 16.09
CA LEU A 96 -12.76 4.27 16.54
C LEU A 96 -14.01 3.98 15.71
N LEU A 97 -13.88 3.89 14.38
CA LEU A 97 -15.00 3.56 13.48
C LEU A 97 -15.50 2.13 13.69
N SER A 98 -14.62 1.15 13.87
CA SER A 98 -15.00 -0.25 14.12
C SER A 98 -15.79 -0.39 15.42
N TYR A 99 -15.33 0.29 16.49
CA TYR A 99 -16.07 0.36 17.75
C TYR A 99 -17.47 0.97 17.58
N ILE A 100 -17.57 2.09 16.85
CA ILE A 100 -18.85 2.78 16.63
C ILE A 100 -19.80 1.93 15.78
N VAL A 101 -19.31 1.31 14.71
CA VAL A 101 -20.12 0.41 13.88
C VAL A 101 -20.61 -0.78 14.70
N ASN A 102 -19.76 -1.38 15.52
CA ASN A 102 -20.17 -2.45 16.43
C ASN A 102 -21.26 -2.01 17.40
N LYS A 103 -21.17 -0.78 17.92
CA LYS A 103 -22.15 -0.21 18.86
C LYS A 103 -23.50 0.13 18.20
N ILE A 104 -23.49 0.64 16.97
CA ILE A 104 -24.71 1.05 16.23
C ILE A 104 -25.34 -0.13 15.49
N PHE A 105 -24.50 -1.01 14.94
CA PHE A 105 -24.91 -2.14 14.07
C PHE A 105 -24.30 -3.46 14.56
N PRO A 106 -24.68 -3.96 15.76
CA PRO A 106 -23.99 -5.09 16.40
C PRO A 106 -24.04 -6.40 15.61
N SER A 107 -24.98 -6.54 14.65
CA SER A 107 -25.09 -7.72 13.76
C SER A 107 -24.33 -7.57 12.45
N HIS A 108 -23.59 -6.47 12.27
CA HIS A 108 -22.89 -6.14 11.03
C HIS A 108 -21.41 -5.93 11.30
N ARG A 109 -20.57 -6.09 10.26
CA ARG A 109 -19.14 -5.94 10.40
C ARG A 109 -18.64 -4.73 9.62
N PHE A 110 -17.78 -3.93 10.25
CA PHE A 110 -17.06 -2.87 9.57
C PHE A 110 -15.92 -3.45 8.75
N LYS A 111 -15.77 -3.00 7.50
CA LYS A 111 -14.68 -3.42 6.62
C LYS A 111 -13.96 -2.25 5.99
N VAL A 112 -12.64 -2.31 6.01
CA VAL A 112 -11.74 -1.34 5.38
C VAL A 112 -11.16 -1.98 4.13
N TYR A 113 -11.48 -1.45 2.94
CA TYR A 113 -11.10 -2.07 1.69
C TYR A 113 -9.85 -1.46 1.06
N TYR A 114 -9.96 -0.32 0.38
CA TYR A 114 -8.90 0.22 -0.45
C TYR A 114 -8.85 1.74 -0.45
N SER A 115 -7.69 2.28 -0.85
CA SER A 115 -7.55 3.73 -1.03
C SER A 115 -8.11 4.14 -2.39
N ILE A 116 -8.99 5.13 -2.37
CA ILE A 116 -9.57 5.73 -3.57
C ILE A 116 -9.86 7.21 -3.32
N SER A 117 -9.70 8.03 -4.32
CA SER A 117 -10.19 9.43 -4.32
C SER A 117 -9.76 10.26 -3.11
N ASN A 118 -8.51 10.18 -2.70
CA ASN A 118 -7.96 10.86 -1.51
C ASN A 118 -8.59 10.40 -0.18
N GLY A 119 -9.07 9.15 -0.12
CA GLY A 119 -9.60 8.55 1.09
C GLY A 119 -9.49 7.04 1.05
N ILE A 120 -10.19 6.39 1.95
CA ILE A 120 -10.20 4.93 2.08
C ILE A 120 -11.65 4.47 2.07
N TYR A 121 -12.00 3.60 1.12
CA TYR A 121 -13.33 3.04 1.00
C TYR A 121 -13.58 2.00 2.06
N CYS A 122 -14.74 2.12 2.72
CA CYS A 122 -15.18 1.26 3.80
C CYS A 122 -16.64 0.87 3.60
N GLU A 123 -17.01 -0.29 4.13
CA GLU A 123 -18.40 -0.76 4.15
C GLU A 123 -18.82 -1.27 5.54
N VAL A 124 -20.10 -1.33 5.75
CA VAL A 124 -20.70 -2.09 6.84
C VAL A 124 -21.32 -3.36 6.22
N GLU A 125 -20.58 -4.48 6.26
CA GLU A 125 -20.98 -5.74 5.63
C GLU A 125 -22.31 -6.22 6.22
N GLY A 126 -23.21 -6.64 5.32
CA GLY A 126 -24.56 -7.05 5.69
C GLY A 126 -25.61 -5.94 5.64
N LYS A 127 -25.20 -4.70 5.31
CA LYS A 127 -26.12 -3.59 4.99
C LYS A 127 -26.06 -3.27 3.50
N ASP A 128 -27.23 -3.10 2.89
CA ASP A 128 -27.30 -2.70 1.48
C ASP A 128 -26.77 -1.30 1.24
N ASN A 129 -26.99 -0.39 2.19
CA ASN A 129 -26.52 1.00 2.14
C ASN A 129 -26.43 1.61 3.55
N ILE A 130 -25.51 2.56 3.72
CA ILE A 130 -25.50 3.48 4.86
C ILE A 130 -26.28 4.73 4.46
N THR A 131 -27.36 5.03 5.19
CA THR A 131 -28.17 6.24 4.96
C THR A 131 -27.44 7.48 5.44
N SER A 132 -27.83 8.65 4.90
CA SER A 132 -27.27 9.94 5.36
C SER A 132 -27.49 10.20 6.86
N ASN A 133 -28.64 9.75 7.42
CA ASN A 133 -28.91 9.87 8.85
C ASN A 133 -27.97 8.98 9.69
N GLU A 134 -27.71 7.76 9.26
CA GLU A 134 -26.77 6.84 9.94
C GLU A 134 -25.34 7.40 9.87
N ALA A 135 -24.92 7.92 8.70
CA ALA A 135 -23.61 8.55 8.56
C ALA A 135 -23.47 9.80 9.45
N THR A 136 -24.53 10.59 9.60
CA THR A 136 -24.55 11.74 10.51
C THR A 136 -24.45 11.26 11.95
N LYS A 137 -25.24 10.26 12.35
CA LYS A 137 -25.18 9.67 13.69
C LYS A 137 -23.78 9.11 14.02
N MET A 138 -23.13 8.42 13.06
CA MET A 138 -21.76 7.95 13.22
C MET A 138 -20.80 9.12 13.48
N LYS A 139 -20.88 10.20 12.67
CA LYS A 139 -20.04 11.41 12.85
C LYS A 139 -20.26 12.07 14.21
N ASP A 140 -21.48 12.15 14.69
CA ASP A 140 -21.80 12.81 15.96
C ASP A 140 -21.24 11.99 17.14
N ILE A 141 -21.40 10.66 17.12
CA ILE A 141 -20.80 9.78 18.15
C ILE A 141 -19.26 9.86 18.07
N MET A 142 -18.67 9.89 16.87
CA MET A 142 -17.23 10.09 16.73
C MET A 142 -16.76 11.39 17.40
N ARG A 143 -17.44 12.50 17.14
CA ARG A 143 -17.11 13.81 17.76
C ARG A 143 -17.25 13.77 19.27
N GLN A 144 -18.34 13.20 19.78
CA GLN A 144 -18.55 13.02 21.21
C GLN A 144 -17.38 12.25 21.85
N LEU A 145 -17.00 11.09 21.31
CA LEU A 145 -15.89 10.29 21.83
C LEU A 145 -14.53 11.01 21.74
N VAL A 146 -14.32 11.83 20.71
CA VAL A 146 -13.14 12.68 20.58
C VAL A 146 -13.10 13.76 21.69
N GLU A 147 -14.24 14.38 22.01
CA GLU A 147 -14.37 15.36 23.10
C GLU A 147 -14.20 14.72 24.47
N GLU A 148 -14.74 13.53 24.68
CA GLU A 148 -14.57 12.73 25.91
C GLU A 148 -13.11 12.28 26.13
N ASN A 149 -12.32 12.23 25.06
CA ASN A 149 -10.90 11.89 25.12
C ASN A 149 -10.61 10.54 25.80
N GLN A 150 -11.37 9.50 25.45
CA GLN A 150 -11.25 8.18 26.03
C GLN A 150 -9.92 7.50 25.63
N VAL A 151 -9.28 6.84 26.59
CA VAL A 151 -7.97 6.19 26.42
C VAL A 151 -8.11 4.89 25.63
N PHE A 152 -7.26 4.69 24.63
CA PHE A 152 -7.07 3.39 23.99
C PHE A 152 -6.14 2.54 24.86
N ARG A 153 -6.69 1.50 25.50
CA ARG A 153 -5.89 0.59 26.33
C ARG A 153 -5.15 -0.39 25.42
N ARG A 154 -3.85 -0.59 25.66
CA ARG A 154 -3.05 -1.62 25.00
C ARG A 154 -2.85 -2.79 25.94
N GLU A 155 -3.09 -3.99 25.45
CA GLU A 155 -2.85 -5.25 26.15
C GLU A 155 -1.98 -6.16 25.30
N THR A 156 -0.91 -6.71 25.87
CA THR A 156 -0.08 -7.72 25.21
C THR A 156 -0.50 -9.10 25.67
N THR A 157 -0.77 -9.98 24.72
CA THR A 157 -1.22 -11.35 24.99
C THR A 157 -0.57 -12.33 24.02
N ASN A 158 -0.79 -13.64 24.20
CA ASN A 158 -0.40 -14.65 23.23
C ASN A 158 -1.50 -14.87 22.18
N TRP A 159 -1.16 -15.55 21.11
CA TRP A 159 -2.09 -15.82 20.00
C TRP A 159 -3.30 -16.68 20.41
N GLU A 160 -3.18 -17.60 21.37
CA GLU A 160 -4.29 -18.44 21.87
C GLU A 160 -5.35 -17.62 22.59
N LYS A 161 -4.92 -16.72 23.47
CA LYS A 161 -5.82 -15.81 24.18
C LYS A 161 -6.45 -14.81 23.20
N ALA A 162 -5.71 -14.32 22.21
CA ALA A 162 -6.24 -13.46 21.15
C ALA A 162 -7.36 -14.17 20.36
N ILE A 163 -7.17 -15.45 19.98
CA ILE A 163 -8.21 -16.25 19.32
C ILE A 163 -9.47 -16.34 20.19
N ASN A 164 -9.34 -16.58 21.51
CA ASN A 164 -10.50 -16.68 22.39
C ASN A 164 -11.28 -15.37 22.48
N ILE A 165 -10.58 -14.23 22.59
CA ILE A 165 -11.19 -12.89 22.60
C ILE A 165 -11.96 -12.65 21.29
N PHE A 166 -11.32 -12.88 20.15
CA PHE A 166 -11.93 -12.62 18.84
C PHE A 166 -13.04 -13.61 18.47
N SER A 167 -12.97 -14.86 18.96
CA SER A 167 -14.07 -15.81 18.82
C SER A 167 -15.33 -15.32 19.55
N GLN A 168 -15.19 -14.75 20.74
CA GLN A 168 -16.31 -14.18 21.49
C GLN A 168 -16.91 -12.93 20.81
N GLN A 169 -16.09 -12.19 20.06
CA GLN A 169 -16.54 -11.02 19.29
C GLN A 169 -17.04 -11.36 17.87
N GLY A 170 -17.00 -12.65 17.45
CA GLY A 170 -17.40 -13.06 16.11
C GLY A 170 -16.44 -12.63 15.00
N ARG A 171 -15.18 -12.27 15.34
CA ARG A 171 -14.12 -11.82 14.41
C ARG A 171 -13.39 -13.03 13.83
N GLU A 172 -14.08 -13.79 12.97
CA GLU A 172 -13.55 -14.99 12.31
C GLU A 172 -12.32 -14.70 11.45
N ASP A 173 -12.22 -13.51 10.88
CA ASP A 173 -11.07 -13.02 10.14
C ASP A 173 -9.79 -13.06 11.00
N LEU A 174 -9.83 -12.53 12.21
CA LEU A 174 -8.72 -12.54 13.17
C LEU A 174 -8.47 -13.92 13.78
N VAL A 175 -9.53 -14.69 14.05
CA VAL A 175 -9.40 -16.09 14.50
C VAL A 175 -8.59 -16.92 13.51
N LYS A 176 -8.91 -16.82 12.21
CA LYS A 176 -8.17 -17.50 11.16
C LYS A 176 -6.75 -16.96 11.02
N LEU A 177 -6.58 -15.64 11.05
CA LEU A 177 -5.25 -15.01 10.97
C LEU A 177 -4.32 -15.57 12.05
N PHE A 178 -4.71 -15.50 13.32
CA PHE A 178 -3.88 -15.93 14.46
C PHE A 178 -3.69 -17.46 14.53
N ARG A 179 -4.60 -18.24 13.98
CA ARG A 179 -4.42 -19.70 13.91
C ARG A 179 -3.19 -20.09 13.09
N TYR A 180 -2.88 -19.35 12.02
CA TYR A 180 -1.76 -19.60 11.13
C TYR A 180 -0.56 -18.69 11.37
N TRP A 181 -0.78 -17.50 11.94
CA TRP A 181 0.28 -16.59 12.36
C TRP A 181 0.48 -16.67 13.88
N ARG A 182 1.23 -17.70 14.31
CA ARG A 182 1.47 -18.01 15.72
C ARG A 182 2.60 -17.15 16.27
N THR A 183 2.33 -15.90 16.61
CA THR A 183 3.29 -15.04 17.27
C THR A 183 3.22 -15.18 18.80
N PRO A 184 4.35 -15.19 19.51
CA PRO A 184 4.37 -15.32 20.98
C PRO A 184 3.75 -14.10 21.68
N ALA A 185 3.77 -12.94 21.05
CA ALA A 185 3.22 -11.70 21.60
C ALA A 185 2.35 -10.99 20.56
N VAL A 186 1.11 -10.69 20.94
CA VAL A 186 0.14 -9.92 20.17
C VAL A 186 -0.25 -8.69 20.97
N SER A 187 -0.13 -7.51 20.39
CA SER A 187 -0.65 -6.28 20.98
C SER A 187 -2.07 -6.05 20.50
N LEU A 188 -3.01 -6.06 21.44
CA LEU A 188 -4.43 -5.74 21.23
C LEU A 188 -4.70 -4.35 21.76
N TYR A 189 -5.65 -3.66 21.14
CA TYR A 189 -6.16 -2.38 21.62
C TYR A 189 -7.61 -2.53 22.05
N ALA A 190 -7.98 -1.88 23.16
CA ALA A 190 -9.33 -1.93 23.71
C ALA A 190 -9.89 -0.53 23.94
N LEU A 191 -11.16 -0.36 23.64
CA LEU A 191 -11.99 0.77 24.01
C LEU A 191 -13.25 0.21 24.67
N GLU A 192 -13.47 0.53 25.95
CA GLU A 192 -14.42 -0.20 26.80
C GLU A 192 -14.11 -1.72 26.78
N GLU A 193 -15.08 -2.56 26.41
CA GLU A 193 -14.94 -4.02 26.28
C GLU A 193 -14.72 -4.48 24.83
N TYR A 194 -14.58 -3.55 23.89
CA TYR A 194 -14.33 -3.85 22.47
C TYR A 194 -12.83 -3.94 22.20
N TYR A 195 -12.37 -5.10 21.73
CA TYR A 195 -10.98 -5.38 21.38
C TYR A 195 -10.78 -5.42 19.87
N ASP A 196 -9.61 -4.98 19.43
CA ASP A 196 -9.18 -5.09 18.03
C ASP A 196 -7.67 -5.25 17.90
N TYR A 197 -7.24 -5.65 16.71
CA TYR A 197 -5.85 -5.84 16.36
C TYR A 197 -5.43 -4.89 15.25
N PHE A 198 -4.25 -4.27 15.42
CA PHE A 198 -3.57 -3.50 14.37
C PHE A 198 -2.08 -3.83 14.35
N TYR A 199 -1.50 -3.97 13.17
CA TYR A 199 -0.06 -4.24 13.01
C TYR A 199 0.78 -2.97 13.12
N GLY A 200 0.61 -2.23 14.21
CA GLY A 200 1.32 -1.02 14.58
C GLY A 200 0.59 -0.24 15.65
N PRO A 201 1.27 0.74 16.27
CA PRO A 201 0.71 1.50 17.38
C PRO A 201 -0.48 2.38 17.00
N LEU A 202 -1.34 2.63 17.99
CA LEU A 202 -2.41 3.62 17.94
C LEU A 202 -2.01 4.90 18.68
N VAL A 203 -2.77 5.99 18.46
CA VAL A 203 -2.65 7.20 19.28
C VAL A 203 -3.14 6.91 20.71
N PRO A 204 -2.74 7.72 21.73
CA PRO A 204 -3.07 7.42 23.11
C PRO A 204 -4.56 7.40 23.45
N SER A 205 -5.36 8.22 22.77
CA SER A 205 -6.78 8.39 23.07
C SER A 205 -7.58 8.91 21.89
N THR A 206 -8.89 8.82 21.97
CA THR A 206 -9.82 9.34 20.94
C THR A 206 -9.64 10.84 20.68
N GLY A 207 -9.25 11.62 21.70
CA GLY A 207 -9.02 13.07 21.60
C GLY A 207 -7.90 13.50 20.64
N TYR A 208 -7.10 12.57 20.14
CA TYR A 208 -6.12 12.83 19.09
C TYR A 208 -6.74 12.83 17.68
N ILE A 209 -7.93 12.24 17.49
CA ILE A 209 -8.57 12.04 16.18
C ILE A 209 -9.50 13.21 15.86
N LYS A 210 -8.92 14.38 15.57
CA LYS A 210 -9.70 15.64 15.44
C LYS A 210 -10.24 15.93 14.06
N LEU A 211 -9.57 15.48 13.01
CA LEU A 211 -9.87 15.86 11.62
C LEU A 211 -10.08 14.64 10.74
N PHE A 212 -11.31 14.35 10.41
CA PHE A 212 -11.72 13.26 9.53
C PHE A 212 -12.96 13.64 8.72
N GLY A 213 -13.16 12.99 7.58
CA GLY A 213 -14.35 13.13 6.75
C GLY A 213 -14.97 11.78 6.42
N LEU A 214 -16.30 11.75 6.28
CA LEU A 214 -17.04 10.62 5.73
C LEU A 214 -17.82 11.09 4.51
N ALA A 215 -17.47 10.59 3.32
CA ALA A 215 -18.17 10.88 2.06
C ALA A 215 -18.91 9.62 1.60
N MET A 216 -20.20 9.74 1.33
CA MET A 216 -21.02 8.58 0.97
C MET A 216 -20.76 8.14 -0.48
N VAL A 217 -20.48 6.86 -0.65
CA VAL A 217 -20.31 6.15 -1.94
C VAL A 217 -20.97 4.79 -1.80
N PRO A 218 -22.27 4.67 -2.13
CA PRO A 218 -23.01 3.43 -1.93
C PRO A 218 -22.36 2.20 -2.60
N PRO A 219 -22.41 1.01 -1.93
CA PRO A 219 -23.11 0.72 -0.66
C PRO A 219 -22.38 1.21 0.61
N GLY A 220 -21.14 1.67 0.52
CA GLY A 220 -20.32 2.11 1.64
C GLY A 220 -20.07 3.62 1.70
N PHE A 221 -18.91 3.97 2.20
CA PHE A 221 -18.46 5.36 2.35
C PHE A 221 -16.94 5.46 2.29
N ILE A 222 -16.44 6.65 1.99
CA ILE A 222 -15.02 6.96 1.99
C ILE A 222 -14.66 7.71 3.28
N VAL A 223 -13.68 7.18 3.99
CA VAL A 223 -13.05 7.83 5.13
C VAL A 223 -11.91 8.69 4.64
N GLN A 224 -12.01 10.01 4.85
CA GLN A 224 -10.97 10.96 4.48
C GLN A 224 -10.10 11.28 5.69
N VAL A 225 -8.80 11.34 5.44
CA VAL A 225 -7.76 11.77 6.39
C VAL A 225 -6.93 12.89 5.77
N PRO A 226 -6.34 13.79 6.56
CA PRO A 226 -5.43 14.81 6.04
C PRO A 226 -4.22 14.18 5.33
N ARG A 227 -3.53 14.99 4.52
CA ARG A 227 -2.22 14.61 3.96
C ARG A 227 -1.11 15.03 4.91
N THR A 228 0.03 14.33 4.86
CA THR A 228 1.22 14.73 5.64
C THR A 228 1.73 16.13 5.28
N SER A 229 1.57 16.53 4.02
CA SER A 229 1.90 17.87 3.53
C SER A 229 0.91 18.95 3.97
N GLU A 230 -0.35 18.58 4.23
CA GLU A 230 -1.45 19.48 4.61
C GLU A 230 -2.24 18.91 5.80
N PRO A 231 -1.61 18.80 6.98
CA PRO A 231 -2.16 18.06 8.11
C PRO A 231 -3.36 18.75 8.80
N ASP A 232 -3.66 19.99 8.45
CA ASP A 232 -4.75 20.78 9.03
C ASP A 232 -6.00 20.84 8.14
N ASN A 233 -5.93 20.26 6.92
CA ASN A 233 -7.01 20.28 5.96
C ASN A 233 -7.35 18.90 5.44
N LEU A 234 -8.63 18.65 5.21
CA LEU A 234 -9.05 17.46 4.47
C LEU A 234 -8.90 17.72 2.96
N PRO A 235 -8.37 16.77 2.19
CA PRO A 235 -8.32 16.89 0.75
C PRO A 235 -9.75 16.94 0.17
N PRO A 236 -9.99 17.69 -0.92
CA PRO A 236 -11.29 17.70 -1.57
C PRO A 236 -11.65 16.29 -2.05
N PHE A 237 -12.92 15.93 -1.87
CA PHE A 237 -13.41 14.65 -2.36
C PHE A 237 -13.60 14.69 -3.88
N THR A 238 -13.02 13.71 -4.57
CA THR A 238 -13.16 13.53 -6.01
C THR A 238 -13.37 12.05 -6.30
N PHE A 239 -14.55 11.66 -6.70
CA PHE A 239 -14.84 10.25 -7.00
C PHE A 239 -14.16 9.82 -8.31
N ARG A 240 -13.64 8.58 -8.32
CA ARG A 240 -12.97 7.94 -9.47
C ARG A 240 -13.70 6.66 -9.84
N PRO A 241 -14.72 6.73 -10.70
CA PRO A 241 -15.62 5.61 -10.95
C PRO A 241 -14.94 4.40 -11.59
N LYS A 242 -14.04 4.60 -12.55
CA LYS A 242 -13.37 3.47 -13.23
C LYS A 242 -12.43 2.72 -12.28
N LEU A 243 -11.71 3.45 -11.43
CA LEU A 243 -10.88 2.84 -10.41
C LEU A 243 -11.74 2.08 -9.37
N TYR A 244 -12.89 2.62 -8.99
CA TYR A 244 -13.84 1.95 -8.10
C TYR A 244 -14.33 0.61 -8.68
N GLU A 245 -14.74 0.58 -9.96
CA GLU A 245 -15.16 -0.66 -10.62
C GLU A 245 -14.02 -1.68 -10.74
N ALA A 246 -12.78 -1.22 -10.96
CA ALA A 246 -11.61 -2.12 -10.97
C ALA A 246 -11.36 -2.79 -9.61
N PHE A 247 -11.55 -2.06 -8.52
CA PHE A 247 -11.49 -2.63 -7.17
C PHE A 247 -12.64 -3.61 -6.92
N LYS A 248 -13.86 -3.24 -7.29
CA LYS A 248 -15.03 -4.10 -7.15
C LYS A 248 -14.86 -5.43 -7.88
N GLU A 249 -14.36 -5.41 -9.12
CA GLU A 249 -14.03 -6.63 -9.88
C GLU A 249 -12.98 -7.48 -9.16
N ALA A 250 -11.91 -6.85 -8.60
CA ALA A 250 -10.87 -7.55 -7.87
C ALA A 250 -11.40 -8.29 -6.63
N PHE A 251 -12.29 -7.65 -5.87
CA PHE A 251 -12.94 -8.29 -4.71
C PHE A 251 -13.95 -9.38 -5.09
N GLN A 252 -14.61 -9.24 -6.24
CA GLN A 252 -15.46 -10.31 -6.79
C GLN A 252 -14.64 -11.57 -7.11
N TRP A 253 -13.46 -11.42 -7.69
CA TRP A 253 -12.56 -12.56 -7.95
C TRP A 253 -12.11 -13.24 -6.66
N ALA A 254 -11.76 -12.47 -5.65
CA ALA A 254 -11.43 -12.99 -4.32
C ALA A 254 -12.62 -13.75 -3.70
N GLY A 255 -13.83 -13.23 -3.90
CA GLY A 255 -15.08 -13.89 -3.46
C GLY A 255 -15.34 -15.23 -4.14
N ILE A 256 -15.03 -15.36 -5.44
CA ILE A 256 -15.15 -16.65 -6.17
C ILE A 256 -14.20 -17.70 -5.61
N LEU A 257 -13.00 -17.28 -5.18
CA LEU A 257 -12.01 -18.15 -4.53
C LEU A 257 -12.32 -18.40 -3.05
N GLU A 258 -13.34 -17.76 -2.47
CA GLU A 258 -13.67 -17.78 -1.04
C GLU A 258 -12.51 -17.29 -0.14
N ILE A 259 -11.61 -16.45 -0.68
CA ILE A 259 -10.45 -15.88 0.01
C ILE A 259 -10.69 -14.38 0.15
N LYS A 260 -11.13 -13.93 1.32
CA LYS A 260 -11.42 -12.52 1.61
C LYS A 260 -10.27 -11.80 2.32
N ASN A 261 -9.45 -12.54 3.06
CA ASN A 261 -8.37 -12.01 3.88
C ASN A 261 -7.17 -12.99 3.94
N VAL A 262 -6.10 -12.55 4.58
CA VAL A 262 -4.87 -13.36 4.71
C VAL A 262 -5.10 -14.62 5.54
N GLY A 263 -6.00 -14.60 6.52
CA GLY A 263 -6.38 -15.79 7.29
C GLY A 263 -6.98 -16.89 6.40
N ASP A 264 -7.86 -16.53 5.46
CA ASP A 264 -8.44 -17.46 4.48
C ASP A 264 -7.36 -18.00 3.53
N LEU A 265 -6.48 -17.14 3.02
CA LEU A 265 -5.37 -17.53 2.15
C LEU A 265 -4.43 -18.52 2.85
N ASN A 266 -4.02 -18.20 4.08
CA ASN A 266 -3.16 -19.06 4.88
C ASN A 266 -3.83 -20.42 5.16
N GLN A 267 -5.12 -20.43 5.47
CA GLN A 267 -5.90 -21.65 5.64
C GLN A 267 -5.88 -22.52 4.37
N ALA A 268 -6.11 -21.92 3.22
CA ALA A 268 -6.11 -22.65 1.95
C ALA A 268 -4.71 -23.20 1.62
N ILE A 269 -3.63 -22.43 1.86
CA ILE A 269 -2.24 -22.91 1.69
C ILE A 269 -1.94 -24.07 2.65
N ALA A 270 -2.34 -23.96 3.91
CA ALA A 270 -2.14 -25.04 4.91
C ALA A 270 -2.88 -26.32 4.55
N HIS A 271 -4.01 -26.23 3.85
CA HIS A 271 -4.79 -27.35 3.34
C HIS A 271 -4.37 -27.82 1.94
N LEU A 272 -3.16 -27.44 1.49
CA LEU A 272 -2.55 -27.85 0.21
C LEU A 272 -3.34 -27.38 -1.05
N LYS A 273 -4.18 -26.36 -0.93
CA LYS A 273 -4.91 -25.76 -2.05
C LYS A 273 -4.14 -24.65 -2.79
N GLY A 274 -2.86 -24.44 -2.45
CA GLY A 274 -2.06 -23.36 -3.02
C GLY A 274 -1.92 -23.42 -4.54
N GLN A 275 -1.77 -24.63 -5.12
CA GLN A 275 -1.69 -24.81 -6.56
C GLN A 275 -2.99 -24.43 -7.26
N GLU A 276 -4.14 -24.86 -6.75
CA GLU A 276 -5.47 -24.52 -7.26
C GLU A 276 -5.69 -22.99 -7.27
N ILE A 277 -5.31 -22.32 -6.18
CA ILE A 277 -5.40 -20.85 -6.09
C ILE A 277 -4.58 -20.17 -7.20
N VAL A 278 -3.36 -20.65 -7.45
CA VAL A 278 -2.51 -20.11 -8.52
C VAL A 278 -3.17 -20.30 -9.87
N GLU A 279 -3.65 -21.50 -10.18
CA GLU A 279 -4.26 -21.83 -11.45
C GLU A 279 -5.52 -21.00 -11.73
N VAL A 280 -6.41 -20.86 -10.74
CA VAL A 280 -7.64 -20.07 -10.90
C VAL A 280 -7.33 -18.57 -11.02
N ALA A 281 -6.39 -18.04 -10.22
CA ALA A 281 -6.00 -16.63 -10.30
C ALA A 281 -5.36 -16.29 -11.66
N GLU A 282 -4.53 -17.18 -12.21
CA GLU A 282 -3.96 -17.01 -13.55
C GLU A 282 -5.01 -17.14 -14.66
N ALA A 283 -5.99 -18.02 -14.49
CA ALA A 283 -7.11 -18.13 -15.42
C ALA A 283 -7.97 -16.85 -15.46
N PHE A 284 -8.18 -16.16 -14.33
CA PHE A 284 -8.82 -14.85 -14.32
C PHE A 284 -8.02 -13.81 -15.11
N HIS A 285 -6.69 -13.77 -14.94
CA HIS A 285 -5.85 -12.88 -15.73
C HIS A 285 -5.95 -13.16 -17.23
N GLU A 286 -5.83 -14.43 -17.63
CA GLU A 286 -5.89 -14.79 -19.05
C GLU A 286 -7.24 -14.44 -19.67
N LYS A 287 -8.34 -14.77 -18.98
CA LYS A 287 -9.69 -14.40 -19.38
C LYS A 287 -9.87 -12.90 -19.57
N LYS A 288 -9.36 -12.08 -18.64
CA LYS A 288 -9.47 -10.63 -18.72
C LYS A 288 -8.64 -10.06 -19.88
N ILE A 289 -7.41 -10.57 -20.10
CA ILE A 289 -6.55 -10.13 -21.21
C ILE A 289 -7.21 -10.49 -22.56
N ALA A 290 -7.79 -11.69 -22.69
CA ALA A 290 -8.54 -12.08 -23.88
C ALA A 290 -9.74 -11.15 -24.12
N GLN A 291 -10.54 -10.84 -23.09
CA GLN A 291 -11.65 -9.88 -23.20
C GLN A 291 -11.20 -8.49 -23.65
N ILE A 292 -10.04 -8.00 -23.17
CA ILE A 292 -9.48 -6.72 -23.61
C ILE A 292 -9.09 -6.78 -25.09
N ALA A 293 -8.46 -7.88 -25.54
CA ALA A 293 -8.12 -8.09 -26.95
C ALA A 293 -9.37 -8.14 -27.84
N ASP A 294 -10.46 -8.75 -27.36
CA ASP A 294 -11.74 -8.80 -28.06
C ASP A 294 -12.38 -7.41 -28.18
N GLN A 295 -12.35 -6.60 -27.13
CA GLN A 295 -12.82 -5.21 -27.15
C GLN A 295 -12.06 -4.35 -28.16
N ILE A 296 -10.73 -4.52 -28.23
CA ILE A 296 -9.90 -3.88 -29.27
C ILE A 296 -10.33 -4.35 -30.67
N SER A 297 -10.57 -5.66 -30.82
CA SER A 297 -10.91 -6.28 -32.11
C SER A 297 -12.28 -5.85 -32.63
N GLN A 298 -13.23 -5.56 -31.75
CA GLN A 298 -14.53 -4.98 -32.11
C GLN A 298 -14.40 -3.59 -32.76
N LYS A 299 -13.28 -2.89 -32.51
CA LYS A 299 -12.96 -1.58 -33.10
C LYS A 299 -11.96 -1.68 -34.25
N LYS A 300 -11.82 -2.87 -34.88
CA LYS A 300 -10.89 -3.11 -35.99
C LYS A 300 -11.21 -2.16 -37.17
N GLY A 301 -10.18 -1.50 -37.71
CA GLY A 301 -10.33 -0.50 -38.78
C GLY A 301 -10.39 0.95 -38.27
N VAL A 302 -10.73 1.18 -37.00
CA VAL A 302 -10.69 2.49 -36.34
C VAL A 302 -9.47 2.58 -35.41
N VAL A 303 -9.38 1.67 -34.42
CA VAL A 303 -8.25 1.65 -33.48
C VAL A 303 -6.98 1.15 -34.19
N ARG A 304 -5.93 1.93 -34.09
CA ARG A 304 -4.59 1.63 -34.66
C ARG A 304 -3.51 1.52 -33.58
N MET A 305 -3.83 1.94 -32.35
CA MET A 305 -2.88 1.99 -31.25
C MET A 305 -3.54 1.57 -29.93
N ALA A 306 -2.92 0.64 -29.18
CA ALA A 306 -3.25 0.32 -27.81
C ALA A 306 -2.20 0.95 -26.88
N MET A 307 -2.65 1.86 -25.99
CA MET A 307 -1.79 2.61 -25.08
C MET A 307 -1.89 2.01 -23.68
N ILE A 308 -0.79 1.49 -23.14
CA ILE A 308 -0.75 0.79 -21.86
C ILE A 308 0.04 1.62 -20.86
N ALA A 309 -0.66 2.23 -19.91
CA ALA A 309 -0.04 2.95 -18.80
C ALA A 309 -0.26 2.26 -17.46
N GLY A 310 0.48 2.70 -16.48
CA GLY A 310 0.35 2.26 -15.10
C GLY A 310 1.59 2.60 -14.29
N PRO A 311 1.50 2.61 -12.96
CA PRO A 311 2.60 3.00 -12.09
C PRO A 311 3.76 2.00 -12.14
N SER A 312 4.89 2.36 -11.54
CA SER A 312 6.07 1.48 -11.45
C SER A 312 5.73 0.15 -10.77
N SER A 313 6.29 -0.94 -11.28
CA SER A 313 6.07 -2.32 -10.80
C SER A 313 4.60 -2.78 -10.83
N SER A 314 3.80 -2.23 -11.74
CA SER A 314 2.43 -2.70 -11.99
C SER A 314 2.33 -3.90 -12.94
N GLY A 315 3.43 -4.38 -13.54
CA GLY A 315 3.39 -5.53 -14.45
C GLY A 315 2.99 -5.21 -15.90
N LYS A 316 3.14 -3.93 -16.33
CA LYS A 316 2.79 -3.46 -17.68
C LYS A 316 3.47 -4.26 -18.80
N THR A 317 4.76 -4.51 -18.65
CA THR A 317 5.56 -5.16 -19.70
C THR A 317 5.10 -6.59 -19.96
N THR A 318 4.84 -7.36 -18.90
CA THR A 318 4.32 -8.73 -19.04
C THR A 318 2.87 -8.73 -19.51
N PHE A 319 2.04 -7.80 -19.02
CA PHE A 319 0.68 -7.61 -19.55
C PHE A 319 0.71 -7.31 -21.06
N ALA A 320 1.55 -6.38 -21.52
CA ALA A 320 1.67 -6.03 -22.93
C ALA A 320 2.05 -7.24 -23.77
N ARG A 321 3.01 -8.07 -23.32
CA ARG A 321 3.41 -9.31 -24.02
C ARG A 321 2.24 -10.31 -24.14
N ARG A 322 1.47 -10.49 -23.06
CA ARG A 322 0.28 -11.37 -23.07
C ARG A 322 -0.81 -10.82 -24.00
N LEU A 323 -1.05 -9.52 -23.97
CA LEU A 323 -2.01 -8.85 -24.86
C LEU A 323 -1.61 -9.00 -26.33
N LEU A 324 -0.32 -8.87 -26.67
CA LEU A 324 0.19 -9.10 -28.03
C LEU A 324 -0.14 -10.51 -28.55
N ILE A 325 -0.08 -11.52 -27.68
CA ILE A 325 -0.42 -12.91 -28.03
C ILE A 325 -1.92 -13.02 -28.35
N GLN A 326 -2.79 -12.46 -27.48
CA GLN A 326 -4.24 -12.48 -27.69
C GLN A 326 -4.66 -11.70 -28.95
N LEU A 327 -4.03 -10.54 -29.21
CA LEU A 327 -4.27 -9.79 -30.45
C LEU A 327 -3.88 -10.58 -31.68
N ARG A 328 -2.76 -11.33 -31.64
CA ARG A 328 -2.37 -12.24 -32.76
C ARG A 328 -3.39 -13.36 -32.94
N ALA A 329 -3.89 -13.95 -31.86
CA ALA A 329 -4.95 -14.95 -31.91
C ALA A 329 -6.23 -14.40 -32.55
N ASN A 330 -6.53 -13.11 -32.37
CA ASN A 330 -7.64 -12.40 -33.00
C ASN A 330 -7.33 -11.90 -34.44
N GLY A 331 -6.21 -12.32 -35.04
CA GLY A 331 -5.83 -11.98 -36.43
C GLY A 331 -5.27 -10.58 -36.63
N TRP A 332 -4.71 -9.96 -35.56
CA TRP A 332 -3.94 -8.72 -35.70
C TRP A 332 -2.46 -9.00 -36.01
N LYS A 333 -1.79 -8.01 -36.58
CA LYS A 333 -0.32 -7.96 -36.73
C LYS A 333 0.23 -6.88 -35.78
N PRO A 334 0.38 -7.15 -34.47
CA PRO A 334 0.77 -6.14 -33.51
C PRO A 334 2.27 -5.85 -33.54
N ILE A 335 2.63 -4.56 -33.40
CA ILE A 335 3.99 -4.05 -33.21
C ILE A 335 4.10 -3.60 -31.75
N ALA A 336 5.09 -4.11 -31.01
CA ALA A 336 5.36 -3.72 -29.63
C ALA A 336 6.32 -2.53 -29.59
N ILE A 337 6.01 -1.52 -28.79
CA ILE A 337 6.84 -0.35 -28.56
C ILE A 337 6.87 -0.04 -27.07
N SER A 338 8.07 0.13 -26.51
CA SER A 338 8.26 0.66 -25.17
C SER A 338 8.54 2.16 -25.21
N LEU A 339 7.84 2.96 -24.40
CA LEU A 339 8.16 4.37 -24.23
C LEU A 339 9.55 4.58 -23.63
N ASP A 340 10.05 3.60 -22.86
CA ASP A 340 11.37 3.66 -22.28
C ASP A 340 12.49 3.68 -23.34
N ASP A 341 12.24 3.13 -24.54
CA ASP A 341 13.18 3.20 -25.67
C ASP A 341 13.29 4.61 -26.28
N TYR A 342 12.36 5.49 -25.99
CA TYR A 342 12.34 6.89 -26.42
C TYR A 342 12.91 7.87 -25.40
N PHE A 343 13.52 7.41 -24.31
CA PHE A 343 14.17 8.33 -23.36
C PHE A 343 15.19 9.21 -24.05
N ARG A 344 15.28 10.46 -23.60
CA ARG A 344 16.37 11.38 -23.94
C ARG A 344 17.67 10.87 -23.33
N GLU A 345 18.80 11.25 -23.89
CA GLU A 345 20.10 10.81 -23.38
C GLU A 345 20.32 11.30 -21.96
N ARG A 346 21.02 10.49 -21.14
CA ARG A 346 21.27 10.78 -19.74
C ARG A 346 21.94 12.13 -19.52
N GLN A 347 22.86 12.52 -20.41
CA GLN A 347 23.53 13.82 -20.36
C GLN A 347 22.57 15.01 -20.54
N ASP A 348 21.45 14.84 -21.25
CA ASP A 348 20.43 15.87 -21.49
C ASP A 348 19.44 15.98 -20.32
N ILE A 349 19.26 14.89 -19.55
CA ILE A 349 18.35 14.84 -18.38
C ILE A 349 19.08 15.28 -17.10
N GLY A 350 20.41 15.05 -17.02
CA GLY A 350 21.26 15.33 -15.86
C GLY A 350 21.51 14.08 -15.00
N GLU A 351 22.78 13.81 -14.69
CA GLU A 351 23.16 12.68 -13.83
C GLU A 351 22.65 12.87 -12.40
N GLY A 352 22.08 11.80 -11.83
CA GLY A 352 21.60 11.75 -10.45
C GLY A 352 20.28 12.45 -10.19
N ASN A 353 19.64 13.04 -11.19
CA ASN A 353 18.35 13.71 -11.03
C ASN A 353 17.18 12.74 -11.25
N PHE A 354 16.86 11.93 -10.24
CA PHE A 354 15.80 10.92 -10.31
C PHE A 354 14.40 11.51 -10.61
N GLU A 355 14.14 12.76 -10.19
CA GLU A 355 12.85 13.41 -10.44
C GLU A 355 12.61 13.69 -11.93
N GLU A 356 13.66 14.03 -12.67
CA GLU A 356 13.54 14.33 -14.10
C GLU A 356 13.16 13.08 -14.91
N TYR A 357 13.64 11.88 -14.50
CA TYR A 357 13.29 10.62 -15.16
C TYR A 357 11.82 10.21 -14.95
N GLU A 358 11.18 10.72 -13.91
CA GLU A 358 9.77 10.46 -13.65
C GLU A 358 8.84 11.42 -14.39
N LYS A 359 9.36 12.40 -15.12
CA LYS A 359 8.58 13.36 -15.93
C LYS A 359 8.30 12.81 -17.32
N PRO A 360 7.13 13.13 -17.93
CA PRO A 360 6.87 12.77 -19.33
C PRO A 360 7.88 13.36 -20.30
N GLU A 361 8.48 14.50 -20.00
CA GLU A 361 9.50 15.18 -20.79
C GLU A 361 10.87 14.46 -20.84
N ALA A 362 11.07 13.43 -19.99
CA ALA A 362 12.22 12.53 -20.11
C ALA A 362 12.15 11.71 -21.40
N VAL A 363 10.97 11.52 -21.96
CA VAL A 363 10.73 10.89 -23.27
C VAL A 363 10.88 11.95 -24.38
N ASP A 364 11.51 11.59 -25.48
CA ASP A 364 11.56 12.41 -26.70
C ASP A 364 10.18 12.37 -27.40
N LEU A 365 9.28 13.23 -26.93
CA LEU A 365 7.91 13.29 -27.42
C LEU A 365 7.83 13.56 -28.92
N LYS A 366 8.72 14.40 -29.46
CA LYS A 366 8.72 14.75 -30.89
C LYS A 366 9.07 13.56 -31.76
N LEU A 367 10.11 12.80 -31.39
CA LEU A 367 10.49 11.59 -32.10
C LEU A 367 9.38 10.54 -32.01
N PHE A 368 8.82 10.33 -30.82
CA PHE A 368 7.73 9.38 -30.62
C PHE A 368 6.52 9.71 -31.51
N GLU A 369 6.01 10.94 -31.45
CA GLU A 369 4.85 11.37 -32.25
C GLU A 369 5.12 11.24 -33.76
N LYS A 370 6.30 11.68 -34.22
CA LYS A 370 6.69 11.56 -35.63
C LYS A 370 6.66 10.11 -36.11
N GLN A 371 7.21 9.19 -35.34
CA GLN A 371 7.28 7.77 -35.71
C GLN A 371 5.89 7.10 -35.60
N MET A 372 5.09 7.42 -34.59
CA MET A 372 3.74 6.86 -34.47
C MET A 372 2.82 7.30 -35.62
N ASN A 373 2.84 8.57 -35.96
CA ASN A 373 2.09 9.08 -37.12
C ASN A 373 2.54 8.40 -38.42
N ALA A 374 3.84 8.27 -38.64
CA ALA A 374 4.39 7.56 -39.83
C ALA A 374 3.95 6.08 -39.88
N LEU A 375 3.96 5.37 -38.73
CA LEU A 375 3.45 4.00 -38.65
C LEU A 375 1.95 3.93 -38.98
N ILE A 376 1.12 4.82 -38.40
CA ILE A 376 -0.33 4.87 -38.66
C ILE A 376 -0.60 5.11 -40.16
N GLU A 377 0.22 5.93 -40.83
CA GLU A 377 0.19 6.16 -42.27
C GLU A 377 0.73 4.96 -43.10
N GLY A 378 1.24 3.91 -42.47
CA GLY A 378 1.82 2.73 -43.13
C GLY A 378 3.24 2.91 -43.64
N LYS A 379 3.94 3.96 -43.20
CA LYS A 379 5.35 4.20 -43.54
C LYS A 379 6.29 3.34 -42.70
N GLU A 380 7.44 2.98 -43.25
CA GLU A 380 8.51 2.30 -42.52
C GLU A 380 9.23 3.30 -41.61
N VAL A 381 9.52 2.91 -40.36
CA VAL A 381 10.31 3.66 -39.39
C VAL A 381 11.37 2.76 -38.77
N GLU A 382 12.51 3.33 -38.40
CA GLU A 382 13.52 2.65 -37.59
C GLU A 382 13.27 2.98 -36.12
N LEU A 383 12.95 1.94 -35.31
CA LEU A 383 12.64 2.11 -33.90
C LEU A 383 13.93 2.30 -33.10
N PRO A 384 13.95 3.24 -32.13
CA PRO A 384 15.07 3.42 -31.22
C PRO A 384 15.15 2.28 -30.19
N HIS A 385 16.32 2.16 -29.56
CA HIS A 385 16.54 1.35 -28.38
C HIS A 385 17.33 2.16 -27.35
N TYR A 386 16.83 2.23 -26.10
CA TYR A 386 17.53 2.93 -25.03
C TYR A 386 18.40 1.97 -24.22
N ASN A 387 19.70 2.25 -24.21
CA ASN A 387 20.66 1.48 -23.44
C ASN A 387 20.78 2.08 -22.02
N PHE A 388 20.14 1.45 -21.04
CA PHE A 388 20.14 1.91 -19.64
C PHE A 388 21.52 1.90 -18.98
N VAL A 389 22.46 1.09 -19.46
CA VAL A 389 23.82 1.04 -18.93
C VAL A 389 24.60 2.29 -19.36
N THR A 390 24.59 2.59 -20.66
CA THR A 390 25.31 3.74 -21.22
C THR A 390 24.53 5.05 -21.11
N GLY A 391 23.20 4.99 -20.89
CA GLY A 391 22.30 6.15 -20.86
C GLY A 391 22.12 6.80 -22.23
N LYS A 392 22.28 6.04 -23.33
CA LYS A 392 22.20 6.54 -24.70
C LYS A 392 21.07 5.85 -25.47
N ARG A 393 20.48 6.59 -26.39
CA ARG A 393 19.55 6.07 -27.38
C ARG A 393 20.32 5.63 -28.62
N GLU A 394 20.07 4.42 -29.11
CA GLU A 394 20.74 3.79 -30.22
C GLU A 394 19.73 3.39 -31.31
N PHE A 395 20.10 3.50 -32.56
CA PHE A 395 19.38 2.94 -33.69
C PHE A 395 20.13 1.71 -34.18
N ARG A 396 19.51 0.54 -34.07
CA ARG A 396 20.13 -0.77 -34.32
C ARG A 396 19.61 -1.45 -35.59
N GLY A 397 19.02 -0.68 -36.51
CA GLY A 397 18.43 -1.19 -37.76
C GLY A 397 17.09 -1.92 -37.55
N HIS A 398 16.43 -1.77 -36.40
CA HIS A 398 15.13 -2.39 -36.16
C HIS A 398 14.03 -1.58 -36.85
N LYS A 399 13.66 -2.01 -38.07
CA LYS A 399 12.62 -1.38 -38.88
C LYS A 399 11.24 -1.96 -38.60
N ALA A 400 10.23 -1.09 -38.57
CA ALA A 400 8.83 -1.46 -38.35
C ALA A 400 7.95 -0.73 -39.39
N GLN A 401 6.93 -1.43 -39.87
CA GLN A 401 5.91 -0.87 -40.77
C GLN A 401 4.55 -1.44 -40.39
N LEU A 402 3.57 -0.58 -40.18
CA LEU A 402 2.24 -0.99 -39.77
C LEU A 402 1.40 -1.38 -40.99
N SER A 403 1.03 -2.64 -41.08
CA SER A 403 0.12 -3.13 -42.14
C SER A 403 -1.31 -2.64 -41.92
N ARG A 404 -2.18 -2.84 -42.90
CA ARG A 404 -3.61 -2.51 -42.79
C ARG A 404 -4.31 -3.23 -41.62
N GLU A 405 -3.87 -4.45 -41.32
CA GLU A 405 -4.34 -5.26 -40.19
C GLU A 405 -3.48 -5.10 -38.92
N GLY A 406 -2.59 -4.12 -38.92
CA GLY A 406 -1.65 -3.89 -37.85
C GLY A 406 -2.22 -3.00 -36.75
N ILE A 407 -1.71 -3.20 -35.54
CA ILE A 407 -1.92 -2.34 -34.38
C ILE A 407 -0.59 -2.11 -33.67
N VAL A 408 -0.33 -0.88 -33.26
CA VAL A 408 0.81 -0.57 -32.39
C VAL A 408 0.39 -0.74 -30.94
N VAL A 409 1.15 -1.50 -30.16
CA VAL A 409 0.96 -1.65 -28.71
C VAL A 409 2.09 -0.92 -28.00
N VAL A 410 1.76 0.22 -27.41
CA VAL A 410 2.71 1.09 -26.70
C VAL A 410 2.56 0.88 -25.22
N GLU A 411 3.64 0.53 -24.52
CA GLU A 411 3.65 0.47 -23.06
C GLU A 411 4.62 1.49 -22.47
N GLY A 412 4.26 2.05 -21.31
CA GLY A 412 5.13 2.93 -20.54
C GLY A 412 4.40 3.65 -19.42
N LEU A 413 5.16 4.26 -18.51
CA LEU A 413 4.60 4.95 -17.34
C LEU A 413 3.58 6.02 -17.75
N HIS A 414 3.92 6.81 -18.78
CA HIS A 414 3.18 7.99 -19.19
C HIS A 414 2.27 7.76 -20.41
N ALA A 415 2.03 6.53 -20.85
CA ALA A 415 1.32 6.27 -22.09
C ALA A 415 -0.08 6.91 -22.18
N LEU A 416 -0.77 7.12 -21.04
CA LEU A 416 -2.06 7.81 -21.00
C LEU A 416 -1.94 9.32 -20.72
N ASN A 417 -0.73 9.85 -20.50
CA ASN A 417 -0.58 11.30 -20.36
C ASN A 417 -0.84 11.98 -21.72
N PRO A 418 -1.73 12.98 -21.79
CA PRO A 418 -2.07 13.65 -23.06
C PRO A 418 -0.86 14.21 -23.80
N LYS A 419 0.23 14.55 -23.11
CA LYS A 419 1.46 15.06 -23.72
C LYS A 419 2.14 14.03 -24.63
N ILE A 420 1.95 12.72 -24.39
CA ILE A 420 2.65 11.64 -25.14
C ILE A 420 2.06 11.44 -26.54
N SER A 421 0.77 11.67 -26.70
CA SER A 421 0.08 11.35 -27.96
C SER A 421 -0.91 12.45 -28.35
N LYS A 422 -0.47 13.72 -28.23
CA LYS A 422 -1.29 14.91 -28.45
C LYS A 422 -1.88 14.95 -29.86
N ASP A 423 -1.06 14.64 -30.87
CA ASP A 423 -1.41 14.78 -32.28
C ASP A 423 -2.00 13.47 -32.87
N ILE A 424 -2.24 12.46 -32.04
CA ILE A 424 -2.90 11.21 -32.45
C ILE A 424 -4.39 11.28 -32.05
N SER A 425 -5.29 11.08 -33.02
CA SER A 425 -6.74 11.11 -32.75
C SER A 425 -7.14 10.13 -31.65
N ARG A 426 -8.08 10.54 -30.78
CA ARG A 426 -8.57 9.72 -29.66
C ARG A 426 -9.26 8.43 -30.16
N GLU A 427 -9.94 8.47 -31.30
CA GLU A 427 -10.61 7.32 -31.90
C GLU A 427 -9.64 6.22 -32.36
N ASN A 428 -8.42 6.60 -32.76
CA ASN A 428 -7.37 5.66 -33.15
C ASN A 428 -6.70 4.98 -31.96
N LYS A 429 -7.02 5.39 -30.72
CA LYS A 429 -6.40 4.88 -29.49
C LYS A 429 -7.37 4.02 -28.68
N PHE A 430 -6.84 2.95 -28.09
CA PHE A 430 -7.48 2.19 -27.02
C PHE A 430 -6.60 2.24 -25.78
N ASN A 431 -7.07 2.88 -24.75
CA ASN A 431 -6.31 3.21 -23.55
C ASN A 431 -6.52 2.15 -22.47
N ILE A 432 -5.44 1.60 -21.94
CA ILE A 432 -5.45 0.54 -20.93
C ILE A 432 -4.65 1.02 -19.72
N TYR A 433 -5.24 0.96 -18.53
CA TYR A 433 -4.53 1.26 -17.30
C TYR A 433 -4.27 -0.05 -16.53
N VAL A 434 -3.00 -0.33 -16.24
CA VAL A 434 -2.55 -1.52 -15.50
C VAL A 434 -2.17 -1.12 -14.09
N SER A 435 -2.84 -1.67 -13.09
CA SER A 435 -2.56 -1.41 -11.68
C SER A 435 -2.55 -2.71 -10.86
N ALA A 436 -1.71 -2.76 -9.84
CA ALA A 436 -1.66 -3.90 -8.91
C ALA A 436 -2.63 -3.64 -7.74
N VAL A 437 -3.94 -3.70 -8.03
CA VAL A 437 -5.00 -3.52 -7.04
C VAL A 437 -5.09 -4.74 -6.14
N THR A 438 -4.80 -4.57 -4.85
CA THR A 438 -4.87 -5.69 -3.88
C THR A 438 -6.29 -6.24 -3.74
N GLN A 439 -6.42 -7.57 -3.77
CA GLN A 439 -7.70 -8.27 -3.83
C GLN A 439 -8.21 -8.71 -2.45
N ILE A 440 -7.33 -8.74 -1.45
CA ILE A 440 -7.64 -9.14 -0.06
C ILE A 440 -7.08 -8.12 0.93
N SER A 441 -7.54 -8.19 2.16
CA SER A 441 -6.99 -7.49 3.32
C SER A 441 -6.28 -8.45 4.27
N ILE A 442 -5.53 -7.95 5.25
CA ILE A 442 -4.96 -8.79 6.33
C ILE A 442 -6.11 -9.37 7.17
N ASP A 443 -7.00 -8.50 7.60
CA ASP A 443 -8.25 -8.75 8.30
C ASP A 443 -9.28 -7.66 7.93
N ASP A 444 -10.44 -7.62 8.57
CA ASP A 444 -11.50 -6.68 8.21
C ASP A 444 -11.10 -5.20 8.37
N HIS A 445 -10.13 -4.88 9.24
CA HIS A 445 -9.73 -3.49 9.51
C HIS A 445 -8.31 -3.14 9.02
N ASN A 446 -7.49 -4.13 8.73
CA ASN A 446 -6.12 -3.96 8.24
C ASN A 446 -6.04 -4.26 6.74
N ARG A 447 -6.18 -3.22 5.92
CA ARG A 447 -6.05 -3.34 4.47
C ARG A 447 -4.61 -3.55 4.02
N ILE A 448 -4.41 -4.15 2.86
CA ILE A 448 -3.13 -4.21 2.17
C ILE A 448 -2.98 -2.99 1.26
N SER A 449 -1.88 -2.26 1.43
CA SER A 449 -1.59 -1.09 0.62
C SER A 449 -1.08 -1.49 -0.77
N THR A 450 -1.72 -1.01 -1.83
CA THR A 450 -1.22 -1.15 -3.22
C THR A 450 0.20 -0.59 -3.37
N THR A 451 0.52 0.48 -2.66
CA THR A 451 1.87 1.07 -2.64
C THR A 451 2.89 0.10 -2.05
N ASP A 452 2.55 -0.59 -0.96
CA ASP A 452 3.45 -1.55 -0.31
C ASP A 452 3.67 -2.80 -1.19
N SER A 453 2.60 -3.34 -1.79
CA SER A 453 2.72 -4.47 -2.73
C SER A 453 3.62 -4.13 -3.91
N ARG A 454 3.51 -2.94 -4.48
CA ARG A 454 4.36 -2.48 -5.57
C ARG A 454 5.80 -2.21 -5.14
N LEU A 455 6.01 -1.70 -3.93
CA LEU A 455 7.35 -1.53 -3.36
C LEU A 455 8.04 -2.88 -3.17
N ILE A 456 7.34 -3.87 -2.65
CA ILE A 456 7.84 -5.25 -2.50
C ILE A 456 8.17 -5.85 -3.87
N ARG A 457 7.28 -5.73 -4.87
CA ARG A 457 7.56 -6.14 -6.25
C ARG A 457 8.82 -5.46 -6.80
N ARG A 458 8.99 -4.15 -6.55
CA ARG A 458 10.17 -3.40 -7.00
C ARG A 458 11.44 -3.85 -6.30
N LEU A 459 11.41 -4.05 -4.98
CA LEU A 459 12.55 -4.57 -4.21
C LEU A 459 13.05 -5.89 -4.79
N VAL A 460 12.14 -6.84 -4.99
CA VAL A 460 12.48 -8.15 -5.53
C VAL A 460 13.01 -8.06 -6.95
N ARG A 461 12.33 -7.34 -7.85
CA ARG A 461 12.77 -7.18 -9.25
C ARG A 461 14.13 -6.50 -9.37
N ASP A 462 14.28 -5.34 -8.70
CA ASP A 462 15.47 -4.50 -8.89
C ASP A 462 16.72 -5.15 -8.29
N SER A 463 16.56 -5.93 -7.20
CA SER A 463 17.63 -6.75 -6.65
C SER A 463 18.05 -7.89 -7.59
N GLN A 464 17.10 -8.58 -8.25
CA GLN A 464 17.42 -9.71 -9.11
C GLN A 464 17.93 -9.32 -10.51
N PHE A 465 17.39 -8.23 -11.07
CA PHE A 465 17.57 -7.94 -12.52
C PHE A 465 18.19 -6.59 -12.82
N ARG A 466 18.33 -5.70 -11.83
CA ARG A 466 18.85 -4.34 -12.04
C ARG A 466 20.06 -4.00 -11.20
N GLY A 467 20.56 -4.97 -10.41
CA GLY A 467 21.75 -4.82 -9.58
C GLY A 467 21.62 -3.75 -8.48
N ARG A 468 20.38 -3.44 -8.06
CA ARG A 468 20.10 -2.46 -7.00
C ARG A 468 19.84 -3.15 -5.68
N ASP A 469 20.42 -2.63 -4.62
CA ASP A 469 20.14 -3.10 -3.27
C ASP A 469 18.84 -2.49 -2.70
N ALA A 470 18.41 -2.98 -1.55
CA ALA A 470 17.18 -2.52 -0.92
C ALA A 470 17.27 -1.04 -0.47
N HIS A 471 18.45 -0.59 -0.05
CA HIS A 471 18.68 0.80 0.37
C HIS A 471 18.43 1.77 -0.81
N GLU A 472 19.00 1.48 -1.97
CA GLU A 472 18.81 2.29 -3.18
C GLU A 472 17.33 2.35 -3.58
N VAL A 473 16.63 1.20 -3.52
CA VAL A 473 15.20 1.15 -3.86
C VAL A 473 14.38 2.00 -2.90
N PHE A 474 14.61 1.93 -1.60
CA PHE A 474 13.92 2.76 -0.61
C PHE A 474 14.21 4.25 -0.80
N HIS A 475 15.47 4.60 -1.11
CA HIS A 475 15.85 5.99 -1.35
C HIS A 475 15.14 6.58 -2.58
N MET A 476 15.00 5.80 -3.65
CA MET A 476 14.34 6.24 -4.88
C MET A 476 12.80 6.27 -4.77
N TRP A 477 12.20 5.47 -3.90
CA TRP A 477 10.75 5.25 -3.86
C TRP A 477 9.92 6.52 -3.64
N PRO A 478 10.29 7.47 -2.77
CA PRO A 478 9.55 8.73 -2.62
C PRO A 478 9.47 9.54 -3.91
N HIS A 479 10.56 9.62 -4.71
CA HIS A 479 10.58 10.32 -5.99
C HIS A 479 9.66 9.65 -7.02
N VAL A 480 9.69 8.31 -7.09
CA VAL A 480 8.76 7.53 -7.92
C VAL A 480 7.31 7.83 -7.54
N ARG A 481 6.98 7.83 -6.25
CA ARG A 481 5.63 8.14 -5.75
C ARG A 481 5.17 9.54 -6.12
N GLN A 482 6.05 10.53 -5.98
CA GLN A 482 5.78 11.91 -6.35
C GLN A 482 5.52 12.05 -7.87
N GLY A 483 6.32 11.37 -8.70
CA GLY A 483 6.12 11.33 -10.15
C GLY A 483 4.78 10.69 -10.53
N GLU A 484 4.41 9.57 -9.88
CA GLU A 484 3.13 8.89 -10.10
C GLU A 484 1.94 9.79 -9.77
N GLU A 485 1.98 10.47 -8.63
CA GLU A 485 0.91 11.37 -8.17
C GLU A 485 0.71 12.56 -9.12
N LYS A 486 1.80 13.05 -9.70
CA LYS A 486 1.77 14.23 -10.57
C LYS A 486 1.50 13.91 -12.04
N TYR A 487 2.04 12.79 -12.55
CA TYR A 487 2.10 12.55 -13.98
C TYR A 487 1.38 11.27 -14.46
N ILE A 488 0.93 10.40 -13.56
CA ILE A 488 0.29 9.12 -13.91
C ILE A 488 -1.15 9.04 -13.38
N PHE A 489 -1.35 9.18 -12.08
CA PHE A 489 -2.68 9.03 -11.46
C PHE A 489 -3.73 10.03 -11.90
N PRO A 490 -3.41 11.28 -12.27
CA PRO A 490 -4.42 12.20 -12.82
C PRO A 490 -5.08 11.70 -14.11
N PHE A 491 -4.36 10.90 -14.90
CA PHE A 491 -4.80 10.43 -16.21
C PHE A 491 -5.36 9.00 -16.22
N GLN A 492 -5.45 8.33 -15.09
CA GLN A 492 -5.94 6.94 -15.03
C GLN A 492 -7.39 6.80 -15.50
N GLU A 493 -8.24 7.79 -15.24
CA GLU A 493 -9.65 7.81 -15.68
C GLU A 493 -9.82 8.00 -17.21
N GLU A 494 -8.73 8.33 -17.95
CA GLU A 494 -8.71 8.38 -19.41
C GLU A 494 -8.67 6.97 -20.05
N ALA A 495 -8.47 5.92 -19.25
CA ALA A 495 -8.46 4.55 -19.75
C ALA A 495 -9.83 4.10 -20.24
N ASP A 496 -9.87 3.35 -21.35
CA ASP A 496 -11.07 2.63 -21.80
C ASP A 496 -11.33 1.40 -20.93
N VAL A 497 -10.25 0.77 -20.42
CA VAL A 497 -10.32 -0.40 -19.56
C VAL A 497 -9.21 -0.39 -18.51
N PHE A 498 -9.52 -0.97 -17.35
CA PHE A 498 -8.56 -1.27 -16.29
C PHE A 498 -8.21 -2.75 -16.30
N PHE A 499 -6.93 -3.04 -16.10
CA PHE A 499 -6.45 -4.39 -15.85
C PHE A 499 -5.82 -4.45 -14.46
N ASN A 500 -6.34 -5.31 -13.60
CA ASN A 500 -5.71 -5.61 -12.31
C ASN A 500 -4.62 -6.67 -12.48
N SER A 501 -3.38 -6.29 -12.23
CA SER A 501 -2.22 -7.18 -12.33
C SER A 501 -1.87 -7.89 -11.02
N SER A 502 -2.58 -7.60 -9.92
CA SER A 502 -2.33 -8.27 -8.64
C SER A 502 -2.85 -9.70 -8.67
N LEU A 503 -2.09 -10.60 -8.09
CA LEU A 503 -2.46 -11.99 -7.88
C LEU A 503 -2.68 -12.22 -6.39
N ILE A 504 -3.79 -12.84 -6.03
CA ILE A 504 -4.22 -13.02 -4.64
C ILE A 504 -3.15 -13.70 -3.77
N PHE A 505 -2.31 -14.53 -4.36
CA PHE A 505 -1.25 -15.31 -3.72
C PHE A 505 0.14 -14.65 -3.76
N GLU A 506 0.30 -13.54 -4.47
CA GLU A 506 1.63 -13.00 -4.82
C GLU A 506 2.51 -12.68 -3.61
N LEU A 507 1.93 -12.16 -2.53
CA LEU A 507 2.69 -11.81 -1.32
C LEU A 507 3.21 -13.05 -0.57
N SER A 508 2.51 -14.18 -0.66
CA SER A 508 2.98 -15.48 -0.16
C SER A 508 4.21 -16.00 -0.92
N ILE A 509 4.35 -15.63 -2.19
CA ILE A 509 5.54 -15.92 -3.00
C ILE A 509 6.63 -14.87 -2.77
N LEU A 510 6.30 -13.59 -2.91
CA LEU A 510 7.24 -12.47 -2.85
C LEU A 510 7.93 -12.36 -1.49
N ARG A 511 7.27 -12.78 -0.41
CA ARG A 511 7.83 -12.82 0.94
C ARG A 511 9.21 -13.51 0.95
N GLN A 512 9.35 -14.65 0.31
CA GLN A 512 10.58 -15.46 0.34
C GLN A 512 11.77 -14.73 -0.30
N TYR A 513 11.51 -13.88 -1.29
CA TYR A 513 12.52 -13.06 -1.96
C TYR A 513 12.78 -11.75 -1.23
N ALA A 514 11.73 -11.13 -0.68
CA ALA A 514 11.83 -9.83 -0.03
C ALA A 514 12.40 -9.90 1.39
N GLU A 515 12.10 -10.97 2.15
CA GLU A 515 12.52 -11.10 3.55
C GLU A 515 14.05 -10.98 3.74
N PRO A 516 14.91 -11.66 2.96
CA PRO A 516 16.38 -11.50 3.09
C PRO A 516 16.83 -10.06 2.80
N LEU A 517 16.22 -9.39 1.82
CA LEU A 517 16.54 -8.01 1.43
C LEU A 517 16.17 -7.02 2.55
N LEU A 518 15.00 -7.20 3.16
CA LEU A 518 14.51 -6.36 4.25
C LEU A 518 15.33 -6.57 5.53
N ARG A 519 15.69 -7.81 5.86
CA ARG A 519 16.55 -8.12 7.01
C ARG A 519 17.99 -7.63 6.87
N GLY A 520 18.46 -7.42 5.65
CA GLY A 520 19.77 -6.82 5.39
C GLY A 520 19.86 -5.34 5.76
N ILE A 521 18.74 -4.67 6.02
CA ILE A 521 18.70 -3.27 6.48
C ILE A 521 18.77 -3.26 8.01
N THR A 522 19.90 -2.84 8.57
CA THR A 522 20.15 -2.83 10.03
C THR A 522 19.61 -1.55 10.70
N PRO A 523 19.46 -1.54 12.04
CA PRO A 523 18.90 -0.40 12.79
C PRO A 523 19.62 0.93 12.59
N GLU A 524 20.89 0.91 12.20
CA GLU A 524 21.71 2.11 11.94
C GLU A 524 21.35 2.78 10.60
N ASN A 525 20.65 2.05 9.73
CA ASN A 525 20.23 2.54 8.42
C ASN A 525 18.99 3.42 8.55
N PRO A 526 18.94 4.61 7.93
CA PRO A 526 17.77 5.49 7.95
C PRO A 526 16.47 4.83 7.43
N MET A 527 16.59 3.81 6.56
CA MET A 527 15.45 3.09 5.97
C MET A 527 14.97 1.91 6.83
N TYR A 528 15.60 1.68 7.98
CA TYR A 528 15.28 0.54 8.85
C TYR A 528 13.80 0.44 9.23
N LEU A 529 13.18 1.57 9.59
CA LEU A 529 11.76 1.60 9.97
C LEU A 529 10.84 1.07 8.86
N GLU A 530 11.06 1.52 7.65
CA GLU A 530 10.24 1.09 6.52
C GLU A 530 10.52 -0.38 6.16
N ALA A 531 11.78 -0.80 6.22
CA ALA A 531 12.16 -2.20 6.01
C ALA A 531 11.55 -3.12 7.08
N TYR A 532 11.64 -2.75 8.36
CA TYR A 532 11.06 -3.51 9.47
C TYR A 532 9.53 -3.59 9.37
N ARG A 533 8.87 -2.47 9.01
CA ARG A 533 7.42 -2.43 8.80
C ARG A 533 6.97 -3.40 7.70
N LEU A 534 7.67 -3.40 6.55
CA LEU A 534 7.36 -4.33 5.45
C LEU A 534 7.67 -5.78 5.82
N TYR A 535 8.74 -6.02 6.56
CA TYR A 535 9.06 -7.35 7.09
C TYR A 535 7.94 -7.85 8.03
N ALA A 536 7.54 -7.04 8.99
CA ALA A 536 6.45 -7.37 9.92
C ALA A 536 5.13 -7.62 9.17
N PHE A 537 4.82 -6.81 8.16
CA PHE A 537 3.66 -6.99 7.29
C PHE A 537 3.70 -8.35 6.56
N LEU A 538 4.82 -8.70 5.93
CA LEU A 538 4.97 -9.95 5.18
C LEU A 538 4.89 -11.19 6.09
N ASN A 539 5.19 -11.07 7.36
CA ASN A 539 5.11 -12.17 8.32
C ASN A 539 3.69 -12.72 8.54
N HIS A 540 2.64 -11.97 8.16
CA HIS A 540 1.27 -12.46 8.20
C HIS A 540 0.96 -13.53 7.16
N PHE A 541 1.75 -13.63 6.08
CA PHE A 541 1.51 -14.55 4.97
C PHE A 541 2.27 -15.87 5.17
N MET A 542 1.61 -17.00 4.97
CA MET A 542 2.30 -18.28 4.81
C MET A 542 3.02 -18.33 3.46
N PRO A 543 4.23 -18.89 3.39
CA PRO A 543 4.95 -19.03 2.13
C PRO A 543 4.26 -20.03 1.20
N LEU A 544 4.26 -19.73 -0.11
CA LEU A 544 3.82 -20.61 -1.18
C LEU A 544 4.99 -20.90 -2.12
N ASN A 545 5.09 -22.12 -2.63
CA ASN A 545 6.21 -22.53 -3.48
C ASN A 545 6.25 -21.73 -4.81
N PRO A 546 7.35 -21.01 -5.12
CA PRO A 546 7.50 -20.27 -6.36
C PRO A 546 7.41 -21.11 -7.64
N SER A 547 7.69 -22.43 -7.56
CA SER A 547 7.58 -23.32 -8.72
C SER A 547 6.15 -23.52 -9.22
N SER A 548 5.14 -23.25 -8.37
CA SER A 548 3.73 -23.29 -8.76
C SER A 548 3.32 -22.16 -9.74
N VAL A 549 4.13 -21.09 -9.84
CA VAL A 549 3.82 -19.93 -10.69
C VAL A 549 4.13 -20.23 -12.15
N PRO A 550 3.17 -20.12 -13.08
CA PRO A 550 3.41 -20.36 -14.51
C PRO A 550 4.47 -19.44 -15.12
N SER A 551 5.12 -19.87 -16.19
CA SER A 551 6.19 -19.11 -16.87
C SER A 551 5.70 -17.81 -17.52
N ASN A 552 4.42 -17.73 -17.88
CA ASN A 552 3.76 -16.56 -18.47
C ASN A 552 3.08 -15.66 -17.43
N SER A 553 3.15 -15.99 -16.15
CA SER A 553 2.59 -15.17 -15.08
C SER A 553 3.20 -13.76 -15.04
N ILE A 554 2.38 -12.76 -14.68
CA ILE A 554 2.88 -11.39 -14.41
C ILE A 554 3.88 -11.39 -13.26
N LEU A 555 3.73 -12.30 -12.29
CA LEU A 555 4.63 -12.39 -11.16
C LEU A 555 6.08 -12.73 -11.57
N ARG A 556 6.26 -13.42 -12.72
CA ARG A 556 7.59 -13.74 -13.27
C ARG A 556 8.42 -12.52 -13.70
N GLU A 557 7.77 -11.37 -13.91
CA GLU A 557 8.49 -10.10 -14.13
C GLU A 557 9.34 -9.72 -12.89
N PHE A 558 8.94 -10.18 -11.72
CA PHE A 558 9.58 -9.82 -10.45
C PHE A 558 10.47 -10.94 -9.91
N ILE A 559 10.03 -12.20 -9.98
CA ILE A 559 10.75 -13.36 -9.41
C ILE A 559 11.59 -14.15 -10.42
N GLY A 560 11.58 -13.74 -11.69
CA GLY A 560 12.31 -14.44 -12.73
C GLY A 560 11.61 -15.66 -13.33
N ARG A 561 12.25 -16.25 -14.33
CA ARG A 561 11.76 -17.48 -14.95
C ARG A 561 11.95 -18.66 -13.99
N ALA A 562 11.08 -19.66 -14.07
CA ALA A 562 11.34 -20.92 -13.42
C ALA A 562 12.64 -21.52 -14.01
N VAL A 563 13.58 -21.88 -13.15
CA VAL A 563 14.80 -22.63 -13.51
C VAL A 563 14.40 -24.06 -13.86
#